data_12055f4e326d2f05f54fcb2e2841b0cf
#
_entry.id   12055f4e326d2f05f54fcb2e2841b0cf
#
_cell.length_a   1.000
_cell.length_b   1.000
_cell.length_c   1.000
_cell.angle_alpha   90.00
_cell.angle_beta   90.00
_cell.angle_gamma   90.00
#
_symmetry.space_group_name_H-M   'P 1'
#
loop_
_entity.id
_entity.type
_entity.pdbx_description
1 polymer ?
#
loop_
_entity_poly.entity_id
_entity_poly.type
_entity_poly.pdbx_seq_one_letter_code
_entity_poly.pdbx_strand_id
1 'polypeptide(L)'
;MKLLKMKSLYSCLLLILLLVVTSFTIPRGWHKNGTDPDSYHAGVEAGAGISSSKAGTIQSARGRITGYCSLVQSFKPGRYRNKKIRLSGYMRSSDVENYAGFFLRIDGEPTGGALAFDNMEDRPIKGTTGWTRYEITLSVSDNAREIVLGAILNGPGKIWFDNIHIDVIDEPTDKKGTIIYKGPVNLNFEE
;
A
#
# COMPACT_ATOMS: atom_id res chain seq x y z
N MET A 1 -44.16 32.45 10.84
CA MET A 1 -44.21 31.15 10.12
C MET A 1 -43.17 31.02 9.00
N LYS A 2 -42.79 32.08 8.24
CA LYS A 2 -41.73 32.04 7.19
C LYS A 2 -40.31 31.81 7.73
N LEU A 3 -39.93 32.41 8.87
CA LEU A 3 -38.57 32.29 9.44
C LEU A 3 -38.22 30.88 9.97
N LEU A 4 -39.21 30.13 10.50
CA LEU A 4 -39.00 28.76 10.96
C LEU A 4 -38.74 27.79 9.79
N LYS A 5 -39.44 27.99 8.66
CA LYS A 5 -39.23 27.17 7.44
C LYS A 5 -37.85 27.39 6.82
N MET A 6 -37.33 28.63 6.83
CA MET A 6 -36.00 28.93 6.33
C MET A 6 -34.89 28.29 7.18
N LYS A 7 -34.97 28.35 8.52
CA LYS A 7 -33.98 27.70 9.41
C LYS A 7 -33.93 26.18 9.23
N SER A 8 -35.08 25.55 8.99
CA SER A 8 -35.15 24.10 8.70
C SER A 8 -34.51 23.75 7.34
N LEU A 9 -34.65 24.61 6.32
CA LEU A 9 -34.06 24.38 4.99
C LEU A 9 -32.53 24.50 5.04
N TYR A 10 -31.98 25.48 5.77
CA TYR A 10 -30.52 25.62 5.95
C TYR A 10 -29.93 24.48 6.79
N SER A 11 -30.67 23.96 7.78
CA SER A 11 -30.23 22.80 8.58
C SER A 11 -30.18 21.53 7.74
N CYS A 12 -31.13 21.29 6.84
CA CYS A 12 -31.08 20.18 5.88
C CYS A 12 -29.97 20.35 4.82
N LEU A 13 -29.73 21.55 4.33
CA LEU A 13 -28.63 21.83 3.38
C LEU A 13 -27.25 21.62 4.02
N LEU A 14 -27.08 21.97 5.31
CA LEU A 14 -25.86 21.75 6.06
C LEU A 14 -25.60 20.26 6.34
N LEU A 15 -26.65 19.45 6.52
CA LEU A 15 -26.53 18.00 6.74
C LEU A 15 -26.14 17.25 5.45
N ILE A 16 -26.54 17.76 4.27
CA ILE A 16 -26.20 17.16 2.97
C ILE A 16 -24.73 17.42 2.60
N LEU A 17 -24.14 18.50 3.09
CA LEU A 17 -22.73 18.85 2.81
C LEU A 17 -21.70 18.01 3.59
N LEU A 18 -22.14 17.15 4.51
CA LEU A 18 -21.25 16.35 5.35
C LEU A 18 -21.12 14.87 4.90
N LEU A 19 -21.74 14.49 3.79
CA LEU A 19 -21.44 13.23 3.12
C LEU A 19 -20.20 13.40 2.21
N VAL A 20 -19.04 13.54 2.84
CA VAL A 20 -17.78 13.30 2.15
C VAL A 20 -17.73 11.81 1.82
N VAL A 21 -18.20 11.45 0.63
CA VAL A 21 -17.93 10.14 0.06
C VAL A 21 -16.44 10.06 -0.17
N THR A 22 -15.71 9.49 0.78
CA THR A 22 -14.30 9.17 0.59
C THR A 22 -14.23 8.03 -0.44
N SER A 23 -14.21 8.39 -1.71
CA SER A 23 -13.93 7.44 -2.78
C SER A 23 -12.43 7.18 -2.78
N PHE A 24 -12.03 5.97 -2.43
CA PHE A 24 -10.63 5.53 -2.55
C PHE A 24 -10.36 5.17 -4.01
N THR A 25 -9.55 5.98 -4.68
CA THR A 25 -9.13 5.71 -6.05
C THR A 25 -7.86 4.85 -6.01
N ILE A 26 -7.83 3.77 -6.78
CA ILE A 26 -6.60 2.97 -6.94
C ILE A 26 -5.58 3.81 -7.71
N PRO A 27 -4.37 4.03 -7.17
CA PRO A 27 -3.37 4.85 -7.83
C PRO A 27 -2.82 4.18 -9.09
N ARG A 28 -2.33 4.97 -10.02
CA ARG A 28 -1.76 4.45 -11.27
C ARG A 28 -0.62 3.47 -11.01
N GLY A 29 -0.65 2.33 -11.68
CA GLY A 29 0.35 1.26 -11.54
C GLY A 29 0.09 0.31 -10.37
N TRP A 30 -0.89 0.59 -9.54
CA TRP A 30 -1.30 -0.26 -8.43
C TRP A 30 -2.58 -1.02 -8.75
N HIS A 31 -2.80 -2.14 -8.06
CA HIS A 31 -4.06 -2.89 -8.14
C HIS A 31 -4.38 -3.54 -6.79
N LYS A 32 -5.66 -3.75 -6.56
CA LYS A 32 -6.18 -4.42 -5.37
C LYS A 32 -6.16 -5.92 -5.58
N ASN A 33 -5.70 -6.69 -4.58
CA ASN A 33 -5.64 -8.13 -4.59
C ASN A 33 -5.92 -8.69 -3.19
N GLY A 34 -6.13 -9.99 -3.05
CA GLY A 34 -6.35 -10.64 -1.76
C GLY A 34 -7.25 -11.86 -1.85
N THR A 35 -7.53 -12.48 -0.71
CA THR A 35 -8.49 -13.58 -0.61
C THR A 35 -9.92 -13.10 -0.36
N ASP A 36 -10.07 -11.87 0.15
CA ASP A 36 -11.38 -11.24 0.40
C ASP A 36 -11.31 -9.72 0.12
N PRO A 37 -10.84 -9.32 -1.08
CA PRO A 37 -10.57 -7.91 -1.36
C PRO A 37 -11.83 -7.04 -1.34
N ASP A 38 -13.00 -7.59 -1.61
CA ASP A 38 -14.26 -6.84 -1.67
C ASP A 38 -14.78 -6.42 -0.29
N SER A 39 -14.31 -7.07 0.77
CA SER A 39 -14.54 -6.66 2.15
C SER A 39 -13.65 -5.49 2.62
N TYR A 40 -12.92 -4.87 1.69
CA TYR A 40 -12.03 -3.75 2.00
C TYR A 40 -12.17 -2.60 1.01
N HIS A 41 -12.02 -1.40 1.54
CA HIS A 41 -11.75 -0.20 0.76
C HIS A 41 -10.24 -0.01 0.66
N ALA A 42 -9.70 0.12 -0.55
CA ALA A 42 -8.28 0.32 -0.78
C ALA A 42 -8.02 1.35 -1.88
N GLY A 43 -7.00 2.16 -1.73
CA GLY A 43 -6.65 3.20 -2.68
C GLY A 43 -5.84 4.32 -2.05
N VAL A 44 -6.08 5.55 -2.45
CA VAL A 44 -5.41 6.76 -1.97
C VAL A 44 -6.34 7.56 -1.07
N GLU A 45 -5.82 8.05 0.05
CA GLU A 45 -6.49 8.96 0.97
C GLU A 45 -5.78 10.32 0.98
N ALA A 46 -6.50 11.38 0.62
CA ALA A 46 -5.99 12.75 0.63
C ALA A 46 -5.86 13.28 2.07
N GLY A 47 -4.84 14.08 2.31
CA GLY A 47 -4.54 14.65 3.63
C GLY A 47 -3.98 13.65 4.65
N ALA A 48 -3.67 12.42 4.22
CA ALA A 48 -3.24 11.34 5.11
C ALA A 48 -1.74 11.05 5.06
N GLY A 49 -0.98 11.62 4.13
CA GLY A 49 0.45 11.36 3.94
C GLY A 49 1.33 11.77 5.12
N ILE A 50 2.49 11.16 5.24
CA ILE A 50 3.49 11.50 6.27
C ILE A 50 4.28 12.75 5.92
N SER A 51 4.70 12.89 4.67
CA SER A 51 5.47 14.03 4.12
C SER A 51 4.89 14.52 2.78
N SER A 52 3.81 13.94 2.36
CA SER A 52 3.08 14.20 1.13
C SER A 52 1.62 14.54 1.44
N SER A 53 0.86 14.97 0.44
CA SER A 53 -0.55 15.27 0.63
C SER A 53 -1.44 14.03 0.68
N LYS A 54 -0.93 12.88 0.25
CA LYS A 54 -1.69 11.64 0.10
C LYS A 54 -0.96 10.45 0.69
N ALA A 55 -1.70 9.39 1.03
CA ALA A 55 -1.13 8.09 1.40
C ALA A 55 -1.91 6.97 0.74
N GLY A 56 -1.26 5.85 0.46
CA GLY A 56 -1.93 4.60 0.21
C GLY A 56 -2.68 4.15 1.46
N THR A 57 -3.86 3.58 1.30
CA THR A 57 -4.68 3.11 2.43
C THR A 57 -5.40 1.81 2.11
N ILE A 58 -5.57 0.97 3.12
CA ILE A 58 -6.45 -0.19 3.11
C ILE A 58 -7.26 -0.15 4.40
N GLN A 59 -8.58 -0.24 4.29
CA GLN A 59 -9.50 -0.21 5.42
C GLN A 59 -10.53 -1.32 5.27
N SER A 60 -10.75 -2.11 6.31
CA SER A 60 -11.82 -3.08 6.36
C SER A 60 -13.18 -2.40 6.30
N ALA A 61 -14.11 -2.95 5.49
CA ALA A 61 -15.50 -2.55 5.48
C ALA A 61 -16.20 -3.03 6.75
N ARG A 62 -17.46 -2.60 6.94
CA ARG A 62 -18.29 -3.13 8.01
C ARG A 62 -18.73 -4.55 7.67
N GLY A 63 -18.81 -5.42 8.66
CA GLY A 63 -19.27 -6.80 8.53
C GLY A 63 -18.18 -7.80 8.91
N ARG A 64 -18.38 -9.06 8.57
CA ARG A 64 -17.44 -10.14 8.86
C ARG A 64 -16.32 -10.12 7.82
N ILE A 65 -15.10 -9.98 8.28
CA ILE A 65 -13.90 -10.05 7.45
C ILE A 65 -13.30 -11.44 7.61
N THR A 66 -13.10 -12.16 6.50
CA THR A 66 -12.64 -13.56 6.50
C THR A 66 -11.29 -13.78 5.83
N GLY A 67 -10.70 -12.73 5.27
CA GLY A 67 -9.44 -12.81 4.54
C GLY A 67 -8.63 -11.53 4.63
N TYR A 68 -7.86 -11.27 3.60
CA TYR A 68 -7.02 -10.09 3.50
C TYR A 68 -7.25 -9.32 2.19
N CYS A 69 -6.87 -8.06 2.23
CA CYS A 69 -6.68 -7.22 1.07
C CYS A 69 -5.25 -6.70 1.01
N SER A 70 -4.73 -6.58 -0.18
CA SER A 70 -3.47 -5.91 -0.46
C SER A 70 -3.62 -4.89 -1.58
N LEU A 71 -2.84 -3.83 -1.50
CA LEU A 71 -2.62 -2.90 -2.59
C LEU A 71 -1.21 -3.16 -3.11
N VAL A 72 -1.12 -3.56 -4.38
CA VAL A 72 0.12 -4.15 -4.93
C VAL A 72 0.52 -3.49 -6.23
N GLN A 73 1.83 -3.54 -6.49
CA GLN A 73 2.44 -3.19 -7.75
C GLN A 73 3.43 -4.27 -8.17
N SER A 74 3.50 -4.57 -9.47
CA SER A 74 4.48 -5.51 -10.01
C SER A 74 5.26 -4.88 -11.17
N PHE A 75 6.52 -5.30 -11.33
CA PHE A 75 7.39 -4.82 -12.38
C PHE A 75 8.50 -5.84 -12.70
N LYS A 76 9.11 -5.69 -13.89
CA LYS A 76 10.20 -6.57 -14.31
C LYS A 76 11.46 -6.32 -13.50
N PRO A 77 12.22 -7.37 -13.12
CA PRO A 77 13.38 -7.23 -12.25
C PRO A 77 14.50 -6.35 -12.83
N GLY A 78 14.68 -6.31 -14.16
CA GLY A 78 15.60 -5.40 -14.82
C GLY A 78 16.97 -5.28 -14.14
N ARG A 79 17.32 -4.06 -13.68
CA ARG A 79 18.58 -3.75 -12.98
C ARG A 79 18.73 -4.41 -11.62
N TYR A 80 17.67 -4.96 -11.06
CA TYR A 80 17.67 -5.60 -9.75
C TYR A 80 18.13 -7.06 -9.78
N ARG A 81 18.28 -7.70 -10.97
CA ARG A 81 18.78 -9.09 -11.10
C ARG A 81 20.15 -9.23 -10.46
N ASN A 82 20.37 -10.35 -9.78
CA ASN A 82 21.60 -10.67 -9.05
C ASN A 82 22.00 -9.62 -8.02
N LYS A 83 20.99 -8.89 -7.49
CA LYS A 83 21.20 -7.88 -6.46
C LYS A 83 20.40 -8.22 -5.21
N LYS A 84 20.88 -7.72 -4.09
CA LYS A 84 20.12 -7.65 -2.86
C LYS A 84 19.39 -6.32 -2.81
N ILE A 85 18.07 -6.37 -2.68
CA ILE A 85 17.21 -5.18 -2.68
C ILE A 85 16.55 -5.00 -1.32
N ARG A 86 16.27 -3.75 -0.99
CA ARG A 86 15.54 -3.35 0.19
C ARG A 86 14.30 -2.55 -0.23
N LEU A 87 13.13 -3.09 0.12
CA LEU A 87 11.89 -2.33 0.19
C LEU A 87 11.86 -1.62 1.53
N SER A 88 11.58 -0.33 1.55
CA SER A 88 11.33 0.43 2.77
C SER A 88 10.15 1.38 2.57
N GLY A 89 9.50 1.76 3.66
CA GLY A 89 8.37 2.68 3.64
C GLY A 89 7.88 2.96 5.05
N TYR A 90 6.99 3.92 5.17
CA TYR A 90 6.33 4.23 6.43
C TYR A 90 4.93 3.67 6.44
N MET A 91 4.50 3.17 7.59
CA MET A 91 3.12 2.71 7.81
C MET A 91 2.66 3.16 9.18
N ARG A 92 1.38 3.54 9.27
CA ARG A 92 0.64 3.70 10.52
C ARG A 92 -0.62 2.85 10.47
N SER A 93 -1.15 2.49 11.62
CA SER A 93 -2.33 1.65 11.73
C SER A 93 -3.35 2.19 12.72
N SER A 94 -4.60 1.77 12.56
CA SER A 94 -5.68 1.94 13.52
C SER A 94 -6.45 0.64 13.64
N ASP A 95 -6.55 0.13 14.88
CA ASP A 95 -7.38 -0.99 15.27
C ASP A 95 -7.15 -2.27 14.44
N VAL A 96 -5.90 -2.54 14.06
CA VAL A 96 -5.54 -3.78 13.33
C VAL A 96 -5.63 -4.97 14.27
N GLU A 97 -6.57 -5.88 14.00
CA GLU A 97 -6.81 -7.04 14.87
C GLU A 97 -5.86 -8.20 14.55
N ASN A 98 -5.75 -8.62 13.27
CA ASN A 98 -4.94 -9.78 12.92
C ASN A 98 -3.50 -9.37 12.61
N TYR A 99 -3.24 -8.85 11.41
CA TYR A 99 -1.94 -8.28 11.09
C TYR A 99 -1.99 -7.34 9.88
N ALA A 100 -1.00 -6.45 9.80
CA ALA A 100 -0.69 -5.66 8.63
C ALA A 100 0.82 -5.59 8.43
N GLY A 101 1.24 -5.20 7.24
CA GLY A 101 2.66 -5.02 6.90
C GLY A 101 2.88 -4.67 5.45
N PHE A 102 4.12 -4.41 5.10
CA PHE A 102 4.58 -4.47 3.72
C PHE A 102 4.84 -5.92 3.31
N PHE A 103 4.88 -6.15 2.01
CA PHE A 103 5.43 -7.40 1.49
C PHE A 103 6.27 -7.15 0.23
N LEU A 104 7.22 -8.04 0.03
CA LEU A 104 8.07 -8.11 -1.14
C LEU A 104 8.14 -9.56 -1.60
N ARG A 105 7.94 -9.78 -2.90
CA ARG A 105 7.98 -11.11 -3.51
C ARG A 105 8.77 -11.08 -4.81
N ILE A 106 9.60 -12.06 -4.99
CA ILE A 106 10.38 -12.28 -6.20
C ILE A 106 9.84 -13.54 -6.87
N ASP A 107 9.25 -13.40 -8.04
CA ASP A 107 8.66 -14.51 -8.79
C ASP A 107 9.62 -15.00 -9.88
N GLY A 108 9.68 -16.31 -10.03
CA GLY A 108 10.35 -17.01 -11.13
C GLY A 108 9.41 -17.35 -12.28
N GLU A 109 9.62 -18.50 -12.90
CA GLU A 109 8.71 -19.01 -13.92
C GLU A 109 7.32 -19.30 -13.31
N PRO A 110 6.24 -19.15 -14.09
CA PRO A 110 4.86 -19.23 -13.59
C PRO A 110 4.53 -20.54 -12.84
N THR A 111 5.21 -21.62 -13.17
CA THR A 111 5.00 -22.94 -12.52
C THR A 111 5.88 -23.17 -11.30
N GLY A 112 6.83 -22.25 -11.02
CA GLY A 112 7.87 -22.43 -9.99
C GLY A 112 7.56 -21.77 -8.64
N GLY A 113 6.52 -20.97 -8.54
CA GLY A 113 6.21 -20.20 -7.33
C GLY A 113 7.17 -19.04 -7.06
N ALA A 114 7.12 -18.50 -5.85
CA ALA A 114 7.98 -17.42 -5.43
C ALA A 114 9.41 -17.94 -5.14
N LEU A 115 10.40 -17.24 -5.70
CA LEU A 115 11.83 -17.50 -5.44
C LEU A 115 12.28 -16.95 -4.09
N ALA A 116 11.66 -15.83 -3.66
CA ALA A 116 11.84 -15.24 -2.35
C ALA A 116 10.55 -14.47 -1.96
N PHE A 117 10.22 -14.48 -0.69
CA PHE A 117 9.01 -13.84 -0.17
C PHE A 117 9.18 -13.45 1.29
N ASP A 118 8.72 -12.24 1.63
CA ASP A 118 8.58 -11.76 2.99
C ASP A 118 7.35 -10.85 3.05
N ASN A 119 6.43 -11.13 3.95
CA ASN A 119 5.20 -10.37 4.17
C ASN A 119 5.11 -9.78 5.59
N MET A 120 6.20 -9.81 6.34
CA MET A 120 6.26 -9.35 7.72
C MET A 120 5.35 -10.11 8.71
N GLU A 121 4.88 -11.32 8.37
CA GLU A 121 3.97 -12.10 9.23
C GLU A 121 4.64 -12.52 10.56
N ASP A 122 5.96 -12.67 10.56
CA ASP A 122 6.79 -12.94 11.75
C ASP A 122 7.01 -11.69 12.64
N ARG A 123 6.75 -10.49 12.11
CA ARG A 123 6.88 -9.19 12.79
C ARG A 123 5.71 -8.25 12.44
N PRO A 124 4.48 -8.68 12.73
CA PRO A 124 3.27 -8.03 12.23
C PRO A 124 3.02 -6.67 12.90
N ILE A 125 2.43 -5.76 12.14
CA ILE A 125 1.86 -4.54 12.69
C ILE A 125 0.46 -4.88 13.20
N LYS A 126 0.19 -4.59 14.48
CA LYS A 126 -1.08 -4.80 15.16
C LYS A 126 -1.51 -3.58 15.96
N GLY A 127 -2.81 -3.48 16.22
CA GLY A 127 -3.39 -2.39 17.00
C GLY A 127 -3.31 -1.04 16.30
N THR A 128 -3.12 0.02 17.07
CA THR A 128 -2.99 1.39 16.61
C THR A 128 -1.56 1.88 16.82
N THR A 129 -0.90 2.28 15.72
CA THR A 129 0.48 2.76 15.72
C THR A 129 0.59 4.10 15.00
N GLY A 130 1.55 4.93 15.41
CA GLY A 130 1.97 6.09 14.64
C GLY A 130 2.80 5.71 13.42
N TRP A 131 3.17 6.71 12.60
CA TRP A 131 4.05 6.51 11.46
C TRP A 131 5.38 5.90 11.89
N THR A 132 5.65 4.69 11.42
CA THR A 132 6.86 3.92 11.72
C THR A 132 7.45 3.42 10.41
N ARG A 133 8.78 3.46 10.29
CA ARG A 133 9.49 2.96 9.12
C ARG A 133 9.69 1.45 9.25
N TYR A 134 9.37 0.73 8.19
CA TYR A 134 9.57 -0.72 8.06
C TYR A 134 10.42 -1.03 6.84
N GLU A 135 11.11 -2.17 6.89
CA GLU A 135 11.99 -2.64 5.83
C GLU A 135 11.87 -4.13 5.60
N ILE A 136 12.01 -4.52 4.33
CA ILE A 136 12.14 -5.91 3.88
C ILE A 136 13.36 -5.99 2.97
N THR A 137 14.18 -7.00 3.13
CA THR A 137 15.37 -7.22 2.29
C THR A 137 15.33 -8.61 1.68
N LEU A 138 15.40 -8.70 0.34
CA LEU A 138 15.45 -9.95 -0.41
C LEU A 138 16.53 -9.91 -1.49
N SER A 139 17.03 -11.10 -1.85
CA SER A 139 17.91 -11.28 -3.02
C SER A 139 17.07 -11.57 -4.26
N VAL A 140 17.40 -10.90 -5.35
CA VAL A 140 16.78 -11.10 -6.67
C VAL A 140 17.70 -11.99 -7.50
N SER A 141 17.33 -13.24 -7.68
CA SER A 141 18.11 -14.20 -8.47
C SER A 141 18.07 -13.89 -9.98
N ASP A 142 18.98 -14.49 -10.72
CA ASP A 142 19.10 -14.27 -12.17
C ASP A 142 17.83 -14.72 -12.93
N ASN A 143 17.21 -15.81 -12.49
CA ASN A 143 16.00 -16.37 -13.07
C ASN A 143 14.70 -15.67 -12.61
N ALA A 144 14.79 -14.57 -11.87
CA ALA A 144 13.62 -13.78 -11.50
C ALA A 144 12.91 -13.24 -12.75
N ARG A 145 11.58 -13.28 -12.75
CA ARG A 145 10.72 -12.79 -13.84
C ARG A 145 9.93 -11.56 -13.46
N GLU A 146 9.59 -11.45 -12.18
CA GLU A 146 8.79 -10.35 -11.66
C GLU A 146 9.17 -10.03 -10.21
N ILE A 147 9.07 -8.76 -9.86
CA ILE A 147 9.14 -8.27 -8.48
C ILE A 147 7.75 -7.71 -8.15
N VAL A 148 7.19 -8.16 -7.05
CA VAL A 148 5.89 -7.71 -6.54
C VAL A 148 6.10 -7.09 -5.17
N LEU A 149 5.60 -5.89 -4.97
CA LEU A 149 5.63 -5.21 -3.69
C LEU A 149 4.25 -4.65 -3.33
N GLY A 150 4.03 -4.40 -2.06
CA GLY A 150 2.77 -3.80 -1.63
C GLY A 150 2.62 -3.74 -0.12
N ALA A 151 1.42 -3.36 0.27
CA ALA A 151 0.95 -3.38 1.65
C ALA A 151 -0.23 -4.34 1.78
N ILE A 152 -0.35 -4.98 2.93
CA ILE A 152 -1.37 -5.97 3.24
C ILE A 152 -2.06 -5.63 4.57
N LEU A 153 -3.38 -5.82 4.60
CA LEU A 153 -4.20 -5.82 5.80
C LEU A 153 -5.00 -7.11 5.85
N ASN A 154 -4.81 -7.89 6.90
CA ASN A 154 -5.55 -9.11 7.19
C ASN A 154 -6.47 -8.88 8.38
N GLY A 155 -7.77 -9.15 8.20
CA GLY A 155 -8.79 -8.91 9.21
C GLY A 155 -9.19 -7.44 9.36
N PRO A 156 -9.93 -7.12 10.45
CA PRO A 156 -10.39 -5.77 10.72
C PRO A 156 -9.26 -4.78 10.99
N GLY A 157 -9.51 -3.50 10.64
CA GLY A 157 -8.61 -2.39 10.92
C GLY A 157 -8.43 -1.44 9.74
N LYS A 158 -7.46 -0.55 9.87
CA LYS A 158 -7.05 0.39 8.83
C LYS A 158 -5.54 0.61 8.86
N ILE A 159 -4.95 0.72 7.70
CA ILE A 159 -3.55 1.13 7.52
C ILE A 159 -3.44 2.28 6.53
N TRP A 160 -2.42 3.09 6.73
CA TRP A 160 -1.93 4.09 5.79
C TRP A 160 -0.45 3.85 5.58
N PHE A 161 0.01 3.99 4.35
CA PHE A 161 1.41 3.77 3.99
C PHE A 161 1.86 4.77 2.93
N ASP A 162 3.12 5.20 3.04
CA ASP A 162 3.68 6.28 2.24
C ASP A 162 5.20 6.20 2.18
N ASN A 163 5.83 7.02 1.30
CA ASN A 163 7.27 7.09 1.12
C ASN A 163 7.91 5.72 0.92
N ILE A 164 7.34 4.95 -0.01
CA ILE A 164 7.88 3.64 -0.37
C ILE A 164 9.11 3.84 -1.25
N HIS A 165 10.17 3.10 -0.94
CA HIS A 165 11.41 3.08 -1.71
C HIS A 165 11.85 1.65 -1.97
N ILE A 166 12.53 1.43 -3.10
CA ILE A 166 13.21 0.19 -3.40
C ILE A 166 14.65 0.49 -3.84
N ASP A 167 15.60 0.03 -3.06
CA ASP A 167 17.02 0.30 -3.21
C ASP A 167 17.80 -0.99 -3.45
N VAL A 168 18.90 -0.90 -4.22
CA VAL A 168 19.94 -1.92 -4.25
C VAL A 168 20.91 -1.64 -3.10
N ILE A 169 21.16 -2.63 -2.25
CA ILE A 169 22.01 -2.44 -1.05
C ILE A 169 23.41 -3.05 -1.14
N ASP A 170 23.72 -3.77 -2.23
CA ASP A 170 25.00 -4.45 -2.44
C ASP A 170 25.94 -3.71 -3.41
N GLU A 171 25.63 -2.47 -3.82
CA GLU A 171 26.50 -1.70 -4.72
C GLU A 171 27.11 -0.49 -4.04
N PRO A 172 28.45 -0.27 -4.22
CA PRO A 172 29.04 1.05 -4.04
C PRO A 172 28.39 2.01 -5.04
N THR A 173 27.95 3.14 -4.58
CA THR A 173 27.35 4.22 -5.39
C THR A 173 28.38 4.79 -6.35
N ASP A 174 28.64 4.15 -7.50
CA ASP A 174 29.27 4.78 -8.67
C ASP A 174 29.17 3.89 -9.90
N LYS A 175 28.16 4.15 -10.74
CA LYS A 175 28.33 4.04 -12.19
C LYS A 175 27.19 4.75 -12.92
N LYS A 176 27.52 5.85 -13.59
CA LYS A 176 26.74 6.46 -14.67
C LYS A 176 26.53 5.46 -15.78
N GLY A 177 25.30 5.05 -15.97
CA GLY A 177 24.84 4.26 -17.10
C GLY A 177 23.34 4.34 -17.16
N THR A 178 22.78 5.28 -17.95
CA THR A 178 21.34 5.48 -18.10
C THR A 178 20.75 4.36 -18.94
N ILE A 179 20.36 3.26 -18.31
CA ILE A 179 19.43 2.31 -18.90
C ILE A 179 18.06 2.63 -18.29
N ILE A 180 17.13 3.05 -19.15
CA ILE A 180 15.75 3.35 -18.73
C ILE A 180 15.03 2.03 -18.44
N TYR A 181 15.08 1.56 -17.20
CA TYR A 181 14.21 0.48 -16.74
C TYR A 181 12.90 1.08 -16.24
N LYS A 182 11.77 0.49 -16.65
CA LYS A 182 10.48 0.78 -16.04
C LYS A 182 10.46 0.13 -14.64
N GLY A 183 10.87 0.89 -13.65
CA GLY A 183 10.73 0.54 -12.23
C GLY A 183 9.30 0.78 -11.73
N PRO A 184 9.07 0.59 -10.43
CA PRO A 184 7.79 0.93 -9.80
C PRO A 184 7.50 2.42 -9.93
N VAL A 185 6.22 2.78 -9.96
CA VAL A 185 5.77 4.16 -10.17
C VAL A 185 4.85 4.59 -9.03
N ASN A 186 4.72 5.90 -8.82
CA ASN A 186 3.79 6.50 -7.86
C ASN A 186 3.88 5.89 -6.45
N LEU A 187 5.11 5.71 -5.95
CA LEU A 187 5.38 5.13 -4.63
C LEU A 187 5.08 6.10 -3.47
N ASN A 188 4.86 7.36 -3.78
CA ASN A 188 4.44 8.43 -2.85
C ASN A 188 2.95 8.80 -3.00
N PHE A 189 2.20 8.11 -3.86
CA PHE A 189 0.76 8.26 -4.08
C PHE A 189 0.27 9.65 -4.53
N GLU A 190 1.14 10.48 -5.07
CA GLU A 190 0.80 11.85 -5.48
C GLU A 190 0.20 11.96 -6.90
N GLU A 191 0.35 10.94 -7.74
CA GLU A 191 -0.20 10.89 -9.10
C GLU A 191 -1.61 10.28 -9.15
#